data_99ec6f6c93f5ddc3702f81af335770a8
#
_entry.id   99ec6f6c93f5ddc3702f81af335770a8
#
_cell.length_a   1.000
_cell.length_b   1.000
_cell.length_c   1.000
_cell.angle_alpha   90.00
_cell.angle_beta   90.00
_cell.angle_gamma   90.00
#
_symmetry.space_group_name_H-M   'P 1'
#
loop_
_entity.id
_entity.type
_entity.pdbx_description
1 polymer ?
#
loop_
_entity_poly.entity_id
_entity_poly.type
_entity_poly.pdbx_seq_one_letter_code
_entity_poly.pdbx_strand_id
1 'polypeptide(L)'
;MKCVVYKGSRKPGAYLFIQREGDFSQVPESLLDLMGTLQLSISLDLTADSALAQARVEEVLQQLEDQGFYLQLPPSDAELPTRHLGH
;
A
#
# COMPACT_ATOMS: atom_id res chain seq x y z
N MET A 1 6.07 -3.91 13.88
CA MET A 1 6.46 -4.64 12.66
C MET A 1 7.17 -3.72 11.70
N LYS A 2 8.34 -4.11 11.26
CA LYS A 2 9.07 -3.31 10.27
C LYS A 2 8.46 -3.48 8.90
N CYS A 3 8.32 -2.39 8.17
CA CYS A 3 7.85 -2.45 6.81
C CYS A 3 8.52 -1.38 5.95
N VAL A 4 8.42 -1.57 4.65
CA VAL A 4 9.01 -0.69 3.66
C VAL A 4 7.90 -0.26 2.71
N VAL A 5 7.87 1.01 2.36
CA VAL A 5 6.82 1.58 1.53
C VAL A 5 7.42 2.02 0.19
N TYR A 6 6.80 1.56 -0.88
CA TYR A 6 7.20 1.91 -2.24
C TYR A 6 6.11 2.70 -2.93
N LYS A 7 6.52 3.61 -3.81
CA LYS A 7 5.59 4.30 -4.71
C LYS A 7 5.83 3.79 -6.13
N GLY A 8 4.77 3.80 -6.93
CA GLY A 8 4.84 3.31 -8.29
C GLY A 8 4.76 4.44 -9.31
N SER A 9 5.46 4.27 -10.43
CA SER A 9 5.52 5.28 -11.46
C SER A 9 4.20 5.43 -12.23
N ARG A 10 3.42 4.35 -12.31
CA ARG A 10 2.18 4.34 -13.09
C ARG A 10 0.95 4.76 -12.31
N LYS A 11 1.04 4.78 -10.98
CA LYS A 11 -0.11 5.07 -10.14
C LYS A 11 0.26 6.08 -9.08
N PRO A 12 0.30 7.37 -9.44
CA PRO A 12 0.64 8.42 -8.48
C PRO A 12 -0.30 8.39 -7.28
N GLY A 13 0.27 8.50 -6.09
CA GLY A 13 -0.51 8.48 -4.85
C GLY A 13 -0.80 7.10 -4.30
N ALA A 14 -0.45 6.03 -5.02
CA ALA A 14 -0.57 4.68 -4.52
C ALA A 14 0.73 4.27 -3.84
N TYR A 15 0.62 3.54 -2.74
CA TYR A 15 1.78 3.09 -1.95
C TYR A 15 1.66 1.62 -1.66
N LEU A 16 2.76 0.91 -1.86
CA LEU A 16 2.83 -0.53 -1.61
C LEU A 16 3.69 -0.77 -0.37
N PHE A 17 3.11 -1.41 0.62
CA PHE A 17 3.79 -1.77 1.87
C PHE A 17 4.21 -3.22 1.80
N ILE A 18 5.46 -3.50 2.10
CA ILE A 18 5.97 -4.87 2.22
C ILE A 18 6.83 -4.98 3.47
N GLN A 19 7.13 -6.21 3.88
CA GLN A 19 7.85 -6.43 5.13
C GLN A 19 9.36 -6.27 4.99
N ARG A 20 9.92 -6.58 3.81
CA ARG A 20 11.36 -6.54 3.59
C ARG A 20 11.68 -5.77 2.32
N GLU A 21 12.67 -4.90 2.40
CA GLU A 21 13.11 -4.13 1.26
C GLU A 21 13.52 -5.04 0.10
N GLY A 22 12.97 -4.77 -1.08
CA GLY A 22 13.31 -5.51 -2.29
C GLY A 22 12.65 -6.86 -2.42
N ASP A 23 11.89 -7.31 -1.43
CA ASP A 23 11.24 -8.61 -1.46
C ASP A 23 9.77 -8.46 -1.88
N PHE A 24 9.51 -8.64 -3.16
CA PHE A 24 8.17 -8.57 -3.74
C PHE A 24 7.57 -9.95 -4.00
N SER A 25 8.15 -10.99 -3.42
CA SER A 25 7.73 -12.37 -3.69
C SER A 25 6.28 -12.65 -3.32
N GLN A 26 5.74 -11.91 -2.35
CA GLN A 26 4.36 -12.07 -1.92
C GLN A 26 3.37 -11.24 -2.74
N VAL A 27 3.87 -10.33 -3.57
CA VAL A 27 3.03 -9.39 -4.29
C VAL A 27 2.64 -9.99 -5.65
N PRO A 28 1.34 -10.02 -5.98
CA PRO A 28 0.92 -10.54 -7.29
C PRO A 28 1.53 -9.72 -8.42
N GLU A 29 1.87 -10.41 -9.49
CA GLU A 29 2.47 -9.77 -10.66
C GLU A 29 1.57 -8.70 -11.26
N SER A 30 0.27 -8.95 -11.27
CA SER A 30 -0.69 -7.96 -11.77
C SER A 30 -0.64 -6.66 -10.99
N LEU A 31 -0.38 -6.75 -9.68
CA LEU A 31 -0.27 -5.56 -8.84
C LEU A 31 1.02 -4.82 -9.12
N LEU A 32 2.12 -5.56 -9.34
CA LEU A 32 3.39 -4.94 -9.69
C LEU A 32 3.27 -4.22 -11.04
N ASP A 33 2.56 -4.80 -11.99
CA ASP A 33 2.31 -4.17 -13.28
C ASP A 33 1.50 -2.89 -13.14
N LEU A 34 0.50 -2.91 -12.28
CA LEU A 34 -0.32 -1.73 -12.00
C LEU A 34 0.54 -0.58 -11.46
N MET A 35 1.44 -0.89 -10.55
CA MET A 35 2.30 0.11 -9.94
C MET A 35 3.38 0.64 -10.88
N GLY A 36 3.85 -0.20 -11.78
CA GLY A 36 4.95 0.17 -12.67
C GLY A 36 6.30 0.06 -11.99
N THR A 37 7.20 0.99 -12.29
CA THR A 37 8.51 1.01 -11.63
C THR A 37 8.35 1.42 -10.17
N LEU A 38 8.85 0.59 -9.28
CA LEU A 38 8.74 0.84 -7.85
C LEU A 38 9.95 1.59 -7.35
N GLN A 39 9.72 2.60 -6.52
CA GLN A 39 10.76 3.40 -5.91
C GLN A 39 10.54 3.42 -4.40
N LEU A 40 11.60 3.18 -3.65
CA LEU A 40 11.52 3.21 -2.20
C LEU A 40 11.14 4.61 -1.73
N SER A 41 10.08 4.68 -0.94
CA SER A 41 9.62 5.93 -0.37
C SER A 41 10.09 6.10 1.06
N ILE A 42 9.80 5.11 1.92
CA ILE A 42 10.17 5.21 3.33
C ILE A 42 10.23 3.81 3.95
N SER A 43 11.12 3.65 4.93
CA SER A 43 11.12 2.48 5.82
C SER A 43 10.60 2.93 7.17
N LEU A 44 9.74 2.14 7.77
CA LEU A 44 9.19 2.49 9.07
C LEU A 44 8.89 1.25 9.90
N ASP A 45 8.67 1.49 11.19
CA ASP A 45 8.31 0.44 12.12
C ASP A 45 6.88 0.71 12.59
N LEU A 46 5.93 -0.08 12.10
CA LEU A 46 4.53 0.10 12.43
C LEU A 46 4.19 -0.55 13.76
N THR A 47 3.52 0.21 14.60
CA THR A 47 2.96 -0.29 15.84
C THR A 47 1.49 0.09 15.90
N ALA A 48 0.78 -0.45 16.87
CA ALA A 48 -0.65 -0.13 17.03
C ALA A 48 -0.88 1.37 17.25
N ASP A 49 0.13 2.08 17.74
CA ASP A 49 0.03 3.52 18.00
C ASP A 49 0.47 4.39 16.83
N SER A 50 0.97 3.78 15.75
CA SER A 50 1.41 4.54 14.60
C SER A 50 0.24 5.23 13.91
N ALA A 51 0.53 6.38 13.30
CA ALA A 51 -0.48 7.12 12.54
C ALA A 51 -0.12 7.09 11.07
N LEU A 52 -1.08 6.71 10.24
CA LEU A 52 -0.93 6.72 8.79
C LEU A 52 -1.98 7.65 8.20
N ALA A 53 -1.60 8.38 7.15
CA ALA A 53 -2.44 9.43 6.62
C ALA A 53 -3.77 8.94 6.06
N GLN A 54 -3.78 7.77 5.41
CA GLN A 54 -4.95 7.30 4.68
C GLN A 54 -5.26 5.84 4.87
N ALA A 55 -4.60 5.19 5.83
CA ALA A 55 -4.81 3.79 6.10
C ALA A 55 -4.89 3.56 7.59
N ARG A 56 -5.65 2.55 7.97
CA ARG A 56 -5.72 2.14 9.36
C ARG A 56 -4.55 1.22 9.67
N VAL A 57 -3.80 1.55 10.71
CA VAL A 57 -2.61 0.78 11.06
C VAL A 57 -2.93 -0.68 11.30
N GLU A 58 -4.02 -0.96 12.00
CA GLU A 58 -4.42 -2.34 12.29
C GLU A 58 -4.66 -3.14 11.02
N GLU A 59 -5.30 -2.52 10.04
CA GLU A 59 -5.56 -3.16 8.76
C GLU A 59 -4.27 -3.42 7.99
N VAL A 60 -3.35 -2.46 7.99
CA VAL A 60 -2.05 -2.63 7.33
C VAL A 60 -1.28 -3.78 7.99
N LEU A 61 -1.21 -3.79 9.32
CA LEU A 61 -0.52 -4.84 10.04
C LEU A 61 -1.11 -6.22 9.75
N GLN A 62 -2.43 -6.30 9.74
CA GLN A 62 -3.10 -7.57 9.46
C GLN A 62 -2.82 -8.05 8.04
N GLN A 63 -2.88 -7.16 7.06
CA GLN A 63 -2.61 -7.53 5.67
C GLN A 63 -1.17 -7.96 5.48
N LEU A 64 -0.22 -7.30 6.13
CA LEU A 64 1.17 -7.68 6.06
C LEU A 64 1.40 -9.07 6.64
N GLU A 65 0.71 -9.42 7.71
CA GLU A 65 0.80 -10.76 8.28
C GLU A 65 0.13 -11.81 7.42
N ASP A 66 -1.05 -11.49 6.88
CA ASP A 66 -1.87 -12.46 6.16
C ASP A 66 -1.34 -12.73 4.76
N GLN A 67 -0.94 -11.70 4.05
CA GLN A 67 -0.56 -11.86 2.64
C GLN A 67 0.81 -11.31 2.30
N GLY A 68 1.47 -10.63 3.22
CA GLY A 68 2.83 -10.12 3.02
C GLY A 68 2.93 -8.77 2.36
N PHE A 69 1.80 -8.14 2.01
CA PHE A 69 1.80 -6.80 1.43
C PHE A 69 0.49 -6.09 1.72
N TYR A 70 0.50 -4.77 1.54
CA TYR A 70 -0.70 -3.95 1.62
C TYR A 70 -0.61 -2.86 0.57
N LEU A 71 -1.67 -2.68 -0.21
CA LEU A 71 -1.73 -1.61 -1.22
C LEU A 71 -2.65 -0.51 -0.73
N GLN A 72 -2.12 0.71 -0.64
CA GLN A 72 -2.89 1.90 -0.33
C GLN A 72 -3.13 2.67 -1.62
N LEU A 73 -4.38 2.80 -2.01
CA LEU A 73 -4.76 3.54 -3.20
C LEU A 73 -4.95 5.02 -2.89
N PRO A 74 -4.81 5.91 -3.89
CA PRO A 74 -5.11 7.33 -3.68
C PRO A 74 -6.58 7.52 -3.33
N PRO A 75 -6.89 8.53 -2.51
CA PRO A 75 -8.29 8.76 -2.10
C PRO A 75 -9.24 8.96 -3.26
N SER A 76 -8.80 9.59 -4.33
CA SER A 76 -9.65 9.82 -5.48
C SER A 76 -10.13 8.52 -6.13
N ASP A 77 -9.25 7.52 -6.20
CA ASP A 77 -9.61 6.22 -6.74
C ASP A 77 -10.60 5.49 -5.83
N ALA A 78 -10.40 5.60 -4.52
CA ALA A 78 -11.26 4.96 -3.57
C ALA A 78 -12.66 5.56 -3.54
N GLU A 79 -12.77 6.84 -3.82
CA GLU A 79 -14.04 7.56 -3.74
C GLU A 79 -14.85 7.52 -5.02
N LEU A 80 -14.21 7.42 -6.15
CA LEU A 80 -14.85 7.54 -7.44
C LEU A 80 -16.07 6.64 -7.64
N PRO A 81 -15.98 5.34 -7.40
CA PRO A 81 -17.13 4.47 -7.59
C PRO A 81 -18.31 4.87 -6.73
N THR A 82 -18.07 5.24 -5.49
CA THR A 82 -19.12 5.64 -4.57
C THR A 82 -19.79 6.91 -5.03
N ARG A 83 -18.99 7.88 -5.47
CA ARG A 83 -19.51 9.14 -5.92
C ARG A 83 -20.37 8.97 -7.16
N HIS A 84 -19.94 8.13 -8.07
CA HIS A 84 -20.68 7.83 -9.28
C HIS A 84 -22.02 7.23 -8.99
N LEU A 85 -22.09 6.36 -8.03
CA LEU A 85 -23.33 5.68 -7.68
C LEU A 85 -24.27 6.57 -6.90
N GLY A 86 -23.77 7.68 -6.40
CA GLY A 86 -24.54 8.55 -5.55
C GLY A 86 -25.54 9.42 -6.27
N HIS A 87 -25.61 9.31 -7.55
CA HIS A 87 -26.58 10.14 -8.26
C HIS A 87 -27.41 9.39 -9.27
#